data_34779d4633e3f1592efd2c7be7529cf5
#
_entry.id   34779d4633e3f1592efd2c7be7529cf5
#
_cell.length_a   1.000
_cell.length_b   1.000
_cell.length_c   1.000
_cell.angle_alpha   90.00
_cell.angle_beta   90.00
_cell.angle_gamma   90.00
#
_symmetry.space_group_name_H-M   'P 1'
#
loop_
_entity.id
_entity.type
_entity.pdbx_description
1 polymer ?
#
loop_
_entity_poly.entity_id
_entity_poly.type
_entity_poly.pdbx_seq_one_letter_code
_entity_poly.pdbx_strand_id
1 'polypeptide(L)'
;MKNPALKHPKKRFKINYFIAIGIGLCVFVISFCSIQLKPGFIPKKMDDDTLLELVQRQTFSYFWDFAHPVSGLSRERSNVTDYGPEVITIGGSGFGVMSIIVATNRKWITRDTAVTQLLKILRFLQKADSYHGIFPHWLNGETGKVFPFSSYDDGADLVETSYLFQGLLCVRQYFNAENPNEIELRNQINNLWHRANWNWHTNGTKDSLYWHWSPKFGWKMNFPIKGYNECLITYILAASSPSFPIDPSLYHNCWTNSSFFKNGKSFYNYILPLGFDFGGPLFFAHYSFLGLDPRGLKDRYSNYWLQNQNHSLINFQYCQANPKAFPLYGSTCWGLTASDTRNGYSAHSPTNDLGVISPTAALSSFPYTPKESMDALRFFYYKLGNQLWSPFGFKDAFSTDLTWIAESHLAIDQGPIIIMIENYRTALLWDLFMSCPEIQNGLKTLNFTRDSI
;
A
#
# COMPACT_ATOMS: atom_id res chain seq x y z
N MET A 1 16.92 -13.78 -12.55
CA MET A 1 18.13 -13.05 -12.99
C MET A 1 18.62 -12.23 -11.80
N LYS A 2 19.88 -12.40 -11.40
CA LYS A 2 20.45 -11.77 -10.21
C LYS A 2 20.70 -10.27 -10.44
N ASN A 3 20.18 -9.42 -9.56
CA ASN A 3 20.48 -7.99 -9.55
C ASN A 3 21.96 -7.75 -9.15
N PRO A 4 22.71 -6.87 -9.82
CA PRO A 4 24.05 -6.51 -9.37
C PRO A 4 23.98 -5.52 -8.21
N ALA A 5 24.49 -5.95 -7.05
CA ALA A 5 24.64 -5.15 -5.86
C ALA A 5 25.65 -4.00 -6.07
N LEU A 6 25.26 -2.80 -5.73
CA LEU A 6 26.14 -1.63 -5.59
C LEU A 6 27.09 -1.83 -4.42
N LYS A 7 28.39 -1.87 -4.69
CA LYS A 7 29.45 -1.94 -3.68
C LYS A 7 29.74 -0.54 -3.13
N HIS A 8 29.55 -0.35 -1.86
CA HIS A 8 30.12 0.79 -1.12
C HIS A 8 31.49 0.43 -0.55
N PRO A 9 32.45 1.38 -0.49
CA PRO A 9 33.82 1.10 -0.03
C PRO A 9 33.87 1.01 1.51
N LYS A 10 34.39 -0.11 2.00
CA LYS A 10 34.66 -0.33 3.42
C LYS A 10 35.90 0.48 3.88
N LYS A 11 35.74 1.42 4.82
CA LYS A 11 36.84 1.97 5.60
C LYS A 11 37.27 0.96 6.65
N ARG A 12 38.50 0.51 6.57
CA ARG A 12 39.15 -0.35 7.58
C ARG A 12 39.60 0.53 8.76
N PHE A 13 39.09 0.26 9.96
CA PHE A 13 39.69 0.69 11.22
C PHE A 13 40.62 -0.42 11.72
N LYS A 14 41.87 -0.04 12.03
CA LYS A 14 42.86 -0.92 12.71
C LYS A 14 42.57 -0.89 14.20
N ILE A 15 42.35 -2.06 14.81
CA ILE A 15 42.28 -2.25 16.26
C ILE A 15 43.61 -2.84 16.69
N ASN A 16 44.33 -2.12 17.59
CA ASN A 16 45.52 -2.60 18.26
C ASN A 16 45.12 -3.47 19.47
N TYR A 17 45.63 -4.70 19.50
CA TYR A 17 45.50 -5.59 20.64
C TYR A 17 46.51 -5.22 21.72
N PHE A 18 46.04 -4.98 22.96
CA PHE A 18 46.85 -5.12 24.18
C PHE A 18 46.35 -6.35 24.95
N ILE A 19 47.25 -7.28 25.17
CA ILE A 19 47.06 -8.48 25.99
C ILE A 19 47.34 -8.12 27.42
N ALA A 20 46.37 -8.35 28.32
CA ALA A 20 46.64 -8.44 29.76
C ALA A 20 45.97 -9.69 30.31
N ILE A 21 46.79 -10.58 30.87
CA ILE A 21 46.43 -11.81 31.54
C ILE A 21 46.02 -11.49 32.97
N GLY A 22 44.88 -11.93 33.44
CA GLY A 22 44.45 -11.88 34.83
C GLY A 22 43.44 -12.99 35.13
N ILE A 23 43.83 -13.84 36.07
CA ILE A 23 43.22 -15.10 36.53
C ILE A 23 41.98 -14.83 37.39
N GLY A 24 40.92 -15.58 37.13
CA GLY A 24 40.02 -16.19 38.16
C GLY A 24 38.81 -15.40 38.61
N LEU A 25 37.66 -15.85 38.30
CA LEU A 25 36.51 -16.35 39.08
C LEU A 25 35.27 -16.42 38.19
N CYS A 26 34.77 -17.63 37.93
CA CYS A 26 33.47 -17.80 37.28
C CYS A 26 32.37 -17.39 38.26
N VAL A 27 31.80 -16.20 38.02
CA VAL A 27 30.50 -15.81 38.54
C VAL A 27 29.52 -15.83 37.34
N PHE A 28 28.64 -16.79 37.32
CA PHE A 28 27.49 -16.79 36.39
C PHE A 28 26.60 -15.61 36.78
N VAL A 29 26.82 -14.45 36.14
CA VAL A 29 25.86 -13.35 36.15
C VAL A 29 24.84 -13.67 35.03
N ILE A 30 23.68 -14.19 35.43
CA ILE A 30 22.48 -14.19 34.57
C ILE A 30 22.13 -12.73 34.36
N SER A 31 22.58 -12.18 33.23
CA SER A 31 22.19 -10.84 32.80
C SER A 31 20.70 -10.92 32.40
N PHE A 32 19.83 -10.63 33.36
CA PHE A 32 18.47 -10.21 33.04
C PHE A 32 18.61 -8.92 32.21
N CYS A 33 18.46 -9.04 30.91
CA CYS A 33 18.29 -7.91 30.03
C CYS A 33 16.96 -7.25 30.42
N SER A 34 17.01 -6.31 31.38
CA SER A 34 15.87 -5.49 31.72
C SER A 34 15.58 -4.63 30.49
N ILE A 35 14.54 -5.00 29.75
CA ILE A 35 13.94 -4.15 28.73
C ILE A 35 13.59 -2.84 29.45
N GLN A 36 14.35 -1.78 29.20
CA GLN A 36 13.97 -0.43 29.65
C GLN A 36 12.73 -0.04 28.87
N LEU A 37 11.57 -0.25 29.48
CA LEU A 37 10.29 0.28 29.01
C LEU A 37 10.42 1.80 28.95
N LYS A 38 10.32 2.38 27.76
CA LYS A 38 10.15 3.84 27.63
C LYS A 38 8.92 4.23 28.47
N PRO A 39 9.01 5.17 29.41
CA PRO A 39 7.84 5.58 30.18
C PRO A 39 6.88 6.31 29.23
N GLY A 40 5.65 5.83 29.10
CA GLY A 40 4.63 6.66 28.47
C GLY A 40 3.40 6.01 27.86
N PHE A 41 3.48 4.83 27.26
CA PHE A 41 2.28 4.25 26.64
C PHE A 41 1.59 3.25 27.57
N ILE A 42 0.44 3.64 28.11
CA ILE A 42 -0.45 2.75 28.85
C ILE A 42 -1.70 2.53 27.99
N PRO A 43 -1.88 1.34 27.36
CA PRO A 43 -3.05 1.09 26.55
C PRO A 43 -4.31 1.12 27.40
N LYS A 44 -5.27 1.98 27.05
CA LYS A 44 -6.59 1.96 27.69
C LYS A 44 -7.38 0.80 27.13
N LYS A 45 -8.00 0.01 28.02
CA LYS A 45 -8.97 -1.01 27.59
C LYS A 45 -10.20 -0.30 27.00
N MET A 46 -10.59 -0.67 25.81
CA MET A 46 -11.74 -0.14 25.08
C MET A 46 -12.43 -1.26 24.29
N ASP A 47 -13.65 -1.00 23.85
CA ASP A 47 -14.35 -1.88 22.92
C ASP A 47 -13.70 -1.84 21.52
N ASP A 48 -14.08 -2.78 20.67
CA ASP A 48 -13.47 -2.97 19.36
C ASP A 48 -13.71 -1.76 18.44
N ASP A 49 -14.90 -1.18 18.47
CA ASP A 49 -15.27 -0.07 17.60
C ASP A 49 -14.48 1.19 17.96
N THR A 50 -14.31 1.45 19.25
CA THR A 50 -13.45 2.52 19.78
C THR A 50 -11.98 2.29 19.42
N LEU A 51 -11.50 1.03 19.45
CA LEU A 51 -10.12 0.70 19.07
C LEU A 51 -9.89 0.90 17.57
N LEU A 52 -10.83 0.48 16.73
CA LEU A 52 -10.78 0.72 15.28
C LEU A 52 -10.75 2.22 14.97
N GLU A 53 -11.62 2.99 15.62
CA GLU A 53 -11.66 4.46 15.47
C GLU A 53 -10.33 5.11 15.87
N LEU A 54 -9.75 4.69 16.99
CA LEU A 54 -8.46 5.18 17.46
C LEU A 54 -7.36 4.89 16.44
N VAL A 55 -7.29 3.66 15.92
CA VAL A 55 -6.26 3.26 14.96
C VAL A 55 -6.39 4.04 13.65
N GLN A 56 -7.60 4.12 13.09
CA GLN A 56 -7.83 4.89 11.86
C GLN A 56 -7.44 6.36 12.04
N ARG A 57 -7.91 7.00 13.14
CA ARG A 57 -7.63 8.41 13.39
C ARG A 57 -6.16 8.70 13.66
N GLN A 58 -5.48 7.85 14.43
CA GLN A 58 -4.06 8.01 14.69
C GLN A 58 -3.21 7.83 13.42
N THR A 59 -3.56 6.83 12.58
CA THR A 59 -2.88 6.60 11.32
C THR A 59 -3.14 7.76 10.33
N PHE A 60 -4.33 8.40 10.39
CA PHE A 60 -4.64 9.55 9.56
C PHE A 60 -3.69 10.74 9.78
N SER A 61 -3.12 10.90 10.98
CA SER A 61 -2.13 11.95 11.26
C SER A 61 -0.91 11.89 10.33
N TYR A 62 -0.56 10.70 9.81
CA TYR A 62 0.49 10.57 8.80
C TYR A 62 0.15 11.35 7.50
N PHE A 63 -1.09 11.29 7.06
CA PHE A 63 -1.56 11.94 5.83
C PHE A 63 -1.99 13.39 6.01
N TRP A 64 -2.20 13.81 7.25
CA TRP A 64 -2.70 15.14 7.56
C TRP A 64 -1.64 16.02 8.19
N ASP A 65 -1.08 15.59 9.32
CA ASP A 65 -0.11 16.40 10.06
C ASP A 65 1.29 16.30 9.47
N PHE A 66 1.63 15.17 8.84
CA PHE A 66 2.93 14.92 8.24
C PHE A 66 2.93 15.05 6.71
N ALA A 67 1.80 15.43 6.08
CA ALA A 67 1.74 15.76 4.65
C ALA A 67 2.79 16.80 4.28
N HIS A 68 3.28 16.76 3.03
CA HIS A 68 4.26 17.74 2.57
C HIS A 68 3.67 19.17 2.57
N PRO A 69 4.35 20.16 3.20
CA PRO A 69 3.73 21.46 3.48
C PRO A 69 3.42 22.29 2.22
N VAL A 70 4.14 22.09 1.11
CA VAL A 70 3.89 22.82 -0.14
C VAL A 70 2.87 22.08 -1.00
N SER A 71 3.09 20.81 -1.32
CA SER A 71 2.20 20.05 -2.20
C SER A 71 0.92 19.57 -1.53
N GLY A 72 0.95 19.32 -0.23
CA GLY A 72 -0.12 18.63 0.49
C GLY A 72 -0.18 17.12 0.24
N LEU A 73 0.68 16.58 -0.62
CA LEU A 73 0.78 15.16 -0.92
C LEU A 73 1.48 14.39 0.20
N SER A 74 1.33 13.07 0.20
CA SER A 74 1.92 12.20 1.21
C SER A 74 3.42 12.05 1.01
N ARG A 75 4.24 12.30 2.05
CA ARG A 75 5.63 11.89 2.04
C ARG A 75 5.72 10.37 1.88
N GLU A 76 6.77 9.89 1.25
CA GLU A 76 6.96 8.46 1.00
C GLU A 76 7.08 7.71 2.33
N ARG A 77 7.93 8.21 3.26
CA ARG A 77 8.14 7.64 4.59
C ARG A 77 8.36 8.69 5.67
N SER A 78 8.15 8.30 6.92
CA SER A 78 8.42 9.18 8.06
C SER A 78 9.90 9.29 8.43
N ASN A 79 10.71 8.29 8.10
CA ASN A 79 12.16 8.35 8.26
C ASN A 79 12.80 9.11 7.09
N VAL A 80 12.86 10.43 7.21
CA VAL A 80 13.35 11.33 6.14
C VAL A 80 14.84 11.23 5.87
N THR A 81 15.60 10.46 6.66
CA THR A 81 17.05 10.27 6.45
C THR A 81 17.37 9.42 5.24
N ASP A 82 16.43 8.59 4.76
CA ASP A 82 16.66 7.65 3.67
C ASP A 82 16.64 8.35 2.31
N TYR A 83 15.59 9.18 2.06
CA TYR A 83 15.36 9.83 0.75
C TYR A 83 15.25 11.35 0.85
N GLY A 84 15.23 11.90 2.06
CA GLY A 84 15.03 13.31 2.34
C GLY A 84 13.55 13.69 2.58
N PRO A 85 13.32 14.87 3.17
CA PRO A 85 11.99 15.32 3.58
C PRO A 85 11.09 15.73 2.41
N GLU A 86 11.67 15.93 1.23
CA GLU A 86 10.96 16.47 0.06
C GLU A 86 10.34 15.37 -0.82
N VAL A 87 10.67 14.08 -0.58
CA VAL A 87 10.14 13.00 -1.41
C VAL A 87 8.71 12.69 -1.04
N ILE A 88 7.83 12.85 -2.05
CA ILE A 88 6.43 12.44 -1.97
C ILE A 88 6.17 11.27 -2.93
N THR A 89 5.24 10.40 -2.56
CA THR A 89 4.84 9.24 -3.36
C THR A 89 3.49 9.46 -4.02
N ILE A 90 3.36 9.06 -5.28
CA ILE A 90 2.13 9.26 -6.05
C ILE A 90 1.05 8.27 -5.61
N GLY A 91 1.34 6.98 -5.54
CA GLY A 91 0.35 5.97 -5.13
C GLY A 91 -0.07 6.14 -3.67
N GLY A 92 0.91 6.31 -2.76
CA GLY A 92 0.61 6.58 -1.37
C GLY A 92 -0.19 7.88 -1.15
N SER A 93 -0.05 8.88 -2.05
CA SER A 93 -0.90 10.07 -2.03
C SER A 93 -2.33 9.77 -2.51
N GLY A 94 -2.51 8.82 -3.42
CA GLY A 94 -3.84 8.29 -3.78
C GLY A 94 -4.56 7.70 -2.56
N PHE A 95 -3.84 6.95 -1.73
CA PHE A 95 -4.38 6.43 -0.46
C PHE A 95 -4.60 7.56 0.55
N GLY A 96 -3.74 8.56 0.57
CA GLY A 96 -3.90 9.76 1.40
C GLY A 96 -5.18 10.53 1.11
N VAL A 97 -5.53 10.76 -0.16
CA VAL A 97 -6.79 11.47 -0.50
C VAL A 97 -8.03 10.64 -0.16
N MET A 98 -7.96 9.29 -0.24
CA MET A 98 -9.02 8.41 0.27
C MET A 98 -9.14 8.52 1.80
N SER A 99 -8.02 8.62 2.51
CA SER A 99 -8.00 8.83 3.96
C SER A 99 -8.62 10.18 4.39
N ILE A 100 -8.48 11.23 3.56
CA ILE A 100 -9.18 12.52 3.76
C ILE A 100 -10.70 12.35 3.66
N ILE A 101 -11.20 11.49 2.75
CA ILE A 101 -12.64 11.17 2.67
C ILE A 101 -13.10 10.51 3.98
N VAL A 102 -12.36 9.51 4.47
CA VAL A 102 -12.67 8.82 5.74
C VAL A 102 -12.71 9.83 6.88
N ALA A 103 -11.70 10.68 7.01
CA ALA A 103 -11.61 11.69 8.07
C ALA A 103 -12.77 12.69 8.02
N THR A 104 -13.19 13.07 6.83
CA THR A 104 -14.35 13.96 6.63
C THR A 104 -15.65 13.27 7.01
N ASN A 105 -15.84 12.02 6.58
CA ASN A 105 -17.04 11.24 6.88
C ASN A 105 -17.16 10.95 8.40
N ARG A 106 -16.04 10.69 9.05
CA ARG A 106 -15.91 10.46 10.48
C ARG A 106 -15.90 11.76 11.32
N LYS A 107 -15.94 12.92 10.67
CA LYS A 107 -15.93 14.25 11.31
C LYS A 107 -14.66 14.55 12.13
N TRP A 108 -13.52 13.95 11.77
CA TRP A 108 -12.22 14.33 12.36
C TRP A 108 -11.76 15.67 11.84
N ILE A 109 -12.13 15.99 10.60
CA ILE A 109 -11.93 17.28 9.94
C ILE A 109 -13.25 17.77 9.33
N THR A 110 -13.35 19.08 9.12
CA THR A 110 -14.54 19.65 8.44
C THR A 110 -14.47 19.41 6.94
N ARG A 111 -15.62 19.40 6.26
CA ARG A 111 -15.72 19.26 4.82
C ARG A 111 -14.97 20.39 4.08
N ASP A 112 -15.11 21.64 4.55
CA ASP A 112 -14.45 22.81 3.96
C ASP A 112 -12.91 22.72 4.08
N THR A 113 -12.41 22.26 5.22
CA THR A 113 -10.97 22.05 5.41
C THR A 113 -10.45 20.95 4.49
N ALA A 114 -11.20 19.85 4.33
CA ALA A 114 -10.87 18.78 3.40
C ALA A 114 -10.81 19.27 1.96
N VAL A 115 -11.83 20.02 1.50
CA VAL A 115 -11.88 20.60 0.13
C VAL A 115 -10.71 21.55 -0.10
N THR A 116 -10.37 22.39 0.88
CA THR A 116 -9.23 23.30 0.80
C THR A 116 -7.92 22.55 0.60
N GLN A 117 -7.69 21.48 1.37
CA GLN A 117 -6.48 20.65 1.25
C GLN A 117 -6.45 19.90 -0.08
N LEU A 118 -7.56 19.34 -0.53
CA LEU A 118 -7.67 18.63 -1.80
C LEU A 118 -7.45 19.56 -3.01
N LEU A 119 -7.97 20.79 -2.98
CA LEU A 119 -7.70 21.79 -4.01
C LEU A 119 -6.22 22.19 -4.06
N LYS A 120 -5.55 22.29 -2.90
CA LYS A 120 -4.10 22.50 -2.83
C LYS A 120 -3.34 21.37 -3.53
N ILE A 121 -3.67 20.12 -3.23
CA ILE A 121 -3.09 18.94 -3.85
C ILE A 121 -3.28 18.96 -5.37
N LEU A 122 -4.49 19.20 -5.83
CA LEU A 122 -4.81 19.21 -7.25
C LEU A 122 -4.09 20.35 -8.02
N ARG A 123 -4.02 21.56 -7.44
CA ARG A 123 -3.28 22.67 -8.03
C ARG A 123 -1.78 22.40 -8.15
N PHE A 124 -1.22 21.62 -7.22
CA PHE A 124 0.16 21.15 -7.32
C PHE A 124 0.30 20.10 -8.44
N LEU A 125 -0.54 19.08 -8.47
CA LEU A 125 -0.53 18.03 -9.50
C LEU A 125 -0.73 18.57 -10.92
N GLN A 126 -1.51 19.66 -11.10
CA GLN A 126 -1.67 20.29 -12.41
C GLN A 126 -0.34 20.84 -12.99
N LYS A 127 0.62 21.17 -12.12
CA LYS A 127 1.92 21.78 -12.49
C LYS A 127 3.09 20.81 -12.38
N ALA A 128 2.90 19.68 -11.69
CA ALA A 128 3.94 18.70 -11.46
C ALA A 128 4.34 17.97 -12.76
N ASP A 129 5.56 17.44 -12.77
CA ASP A 129 6.03 16.62 -13.87
C ASP A 129 5.09 15.43 -14.09
N SER A 130 4.68 15.26 -15.34
CA SER A 130 3.92 14.12 -15.80
C SER A 130 4.23 13.89 -17.28
N TYR A 131 4.20 12.64 -17.70
CA TYR A 131 4.54 12.24 -19.05
C TYR A 131 3.32 11.62 -19.70
N HIS A 132 2.79 12.27 -20.74
CA HIS A 132 1.50 11.90 -21.33
C HIS A 132 0.35 11.84 -20.30
N GLY A 133 0.42 12.69 -19.25
CA GLY A 133 -0.56 12.74 -18.16
C GLY A 133 -0.41 11.65 -17.10
N ILE A 134 0.61 10.79 -17.21
CA ILE A 134 0.99 9.77 -16.22
C ILE A 134 2.10 10.32 -15.32
N PHE A 135 1.91 10.22 -14.02
CA PHE A 135 2.84 10.74 -13.02
C PHE A 135 3.99 9.76 -12.79
N PRO A 136 5.15 10.25 -12.32
CA PRO A 136 6.24 9.38 -11.89
C PRO A 136 5.93 8.68 -10.57
N HIS A 137 6.76 7.71 -10.19
CA HIS A 137 6.69 7.01 -8.92
C HIS A 137 6.77 8.00 -7.74
N TRP A 138 7.81 8.84 -7.74
CA TRP A 138 8.04 9.89 -6.75
C TRP A 138 8.25 11.26 -7.38
N LEU A 139 7.84 12.28 -6.64
CA LEU A 139 8.10 13.68 -6.95
C LEU A 139 8.82 14.37 -5.78
N ASN A 140 9.51 15.45 -6.09
CA ASN A 140 9.89 16.43 -5.09
C ASN A 140 8.66 17.27 -4.74
N GLY A 141 8.23 17.22 -3.47
CA GLY A 141 6.99 17.83 -2.99
C GLY A 141 6.99 19.35 -2.97
N GLU A 142 8.17 20.01 -3.05
CA GLU A 142 8.29 21.45 -3.16
C GLU A 142 8.19 21.92 -4.60
N THR A 143 8.91 21.25 -5.51
CA THR A 143 9.10 21.73 -6.89
C THR A 143 8.18 21.04 -7.91
N GLY A 144 7.61 19.88 -7.57
CA GLY A 144 6.84 19.07 -8.51
C GLY A 144 7.69 18.32 -9.54
N LYS A 145 9.02 18.34 -9.42
CA LYS A 145 9.92 17.64 -10.32
C LYS A 145 10.02 16.17 -9.96
N VAL A 146 10.25 15.33 -10.98
CA VAL A 146 10.47 13.90 -10.78
C VAL A 146 11.64 13.66 -9.83
N PHE A 147 11.44 12.77 -8.86
CA PHE A 147 12.50 12.19 -8.04
C PHE A 147 12.66 10.73 -8.49
N PRO A 148 13.78 10.35 -9.14
CA PRO A 148 13.91 9.02 -9.70
C PRO A 148 13.85 7.92 -8.65
N PHE A 149 12.95 6.96 -8.81
CA PHE A 149 12.92 5.75 -7.97
C PHE A 149 14.10 4.83 -8.29
N SER A 150 14.44 4.72 -9.59
CA SER A 150 15.61 4.00 -10.07
C SER A 150 16.12 4.60 -11.38
N SER A 151 17.23 4.07 -11.91
CA SER A 151 17.85 4.59 -13.14
C SER A 151 16.93 4.56 -14.36
N TYR A 152 15.96 3.65 -14.43
CA TYR A 152 15.00 3.53 -15.52
C TYR A 152 13.56 3.89 -15.11
N ASP A 153 13.34 4.14 -13.83
CA ASP A 153 12.10 4.64 -13.26
C ASP A 153 12.33 6.10 -12.84
N ASP A 154 12.58 6.93 -13.85
CA ASP A 154 12.81 8.38 -13.77
C ASP A 154 11.77 9.17 -14.58
N GLY A 155 10.64 8.57 -14.86
CA GLY A 155 9.58 9.11 -15.71
C GLY A 155 8.19 8.62 -15.31
N ALA A 156 7.37 8.21 -16.29
CA ALA A 156 6.00 7.77 -16.04
C ALA A 156 5.95 6.41 -15.33
N ASP A 157 5.14 6.33 -14.27
CA ASP A 157 4.75 5.09 -13.59
C ASP A 157 3.23 4.92 -13.65
N LEU A 158 2.79 3.93 -14.43
CA LEU A 158 1.37 3.71 -14.69
C LEU A 158 0.63 3.17 -13.47
N VAL A 159 1.30 2.36 -12.65
CA VAL A 159 0.70 1.69 -11.50
C VAL A 159 0.53 2.66 -10.34
N GLU A 160 1.54 3.45 -10.00
CA GLU A 160 1.45 4.53 -9.00
C GLU A 160 0.38 5.56 -9.38
N THR A 161 0.32 5.92 -10.67
CA THR A 161 -0.73 6.79 -11.21
C THR A 161 -2.12 6.16 -11.07
N SER A 162 -2.24 4.82 -11.18
CA SER A 162 -3.50 4.12 -10.97
C SER A 162 -4.02 4.28 -9.55
N TYR A 163 -3.15 4.15 -8.56
CA TYR A 163 -3.52 4.35 -7.15
C TYR A 163 -3.95 5.79 -6.87
N LEU A 164 -3.28 6.76 -7.49
CA LEU A 164 -3.69 8.17 -7.40
C LEU A 164 -5.10 8.36 -7.96
N PHE A 165 -5.38 7.87 -9.17
CA PHE A 165 -6.70 8.03 -9.78
C PHE A 165 -7.79 7.22 -9.08
N GLN A 166 -7.47 6.06 -8.51
CA GLN A 166 -8.41 5.35 -7.64
C GLN A 166 -8.90 6.26 -6.49
N GLY A 167 -7.99 6.98 -5.86
CA GLY A 167 -8.32 7.94 -4.80
C GLY A 167 -9.07 9.18 -5.32
N LEU A 168 -8.58 9.80 -6.39
CA LEU A 168 -9.18 11.02 -6.95
C LEU A 168 -10.61 10.80 -7.46
N LEU A 169 -10.91 9.64 -8.03
CA LEU A 169 -12.26 9.31 -8.46
C LEU A 169 -13.20 9.13 -7.25
N CYS A 170 -12.75 8.53 -6.15
CA CYS A 170 -13.52 8.52 -4.91
C CYS A 170 -13.78 9.95 -4.37
N VAL A 171 -12.76 10.82 -4.40
CA VAL A 171 -12.90 12.23 -4.00
C VAL A 171 -13.96 12.93 -4.85
N ARG A 172 -13.94 12.73 -6.17
CA ARG A 172 -14.92 13.32 -7.09
C ARG A 172 -16.37 12.91 -6.76
N GLN A 173 -16.56 11.67 -6.36
CA GLN A 173 -17.89 11.16 -6.01
C GLN A 173 -18.36 11.63 -4.62
N TYR A 174 -17.45 11.75 -3.67
CA TYR A 174 -17.78 12.15 -2.30
C TYR A 174 -18.08 13.66 -2.18
N PHE A 175 -17.26 14.51 -2.80
CA PHE A 175 -17.40 15.96 -2.78
C PHE A 175 -18.25 16.41 -3.97
N ASN A 176 -19.56 16.24 -3.85
CA ASN A 176 -20.54 16.39 -4.94
C ASN A 176 -21.55 17.54 -4.72
N ALA A 177 -21.30 18.42 -3.73
CA ALA A 177 -22.16 19.58 -3.51
C ALA A 177 -22.01 20.63 -4.64
N GLU A 178 -23.10 21.38 -4.89
CA GLU A 178 -23.16 22.40 -5.93
C GLU A 178 -22.64 23.78 -5.45
N ASN A 179 -21.57 23.78 -4.65
CA ASN A 179 -20.84 24.98 -4.28
C ASN A 179 -19.60 25.19 -5.16
N PRO A 180 -19.09 26.42 -5.31
CA PRO A 180 -17.99 26.74 -6.23
C PRO A 180 -16.72 25.92 -5.97
N ASN A 181 -16.36 25.67 -4.72
CA ASN A 181 -15.12 24.96 -4.39
C ASN A 181 -15.19 23.45 -4.75
N GLU A 182 -16.32 22.81 -4.51
CA GLU A 182 -16.48 21.40 -4.89
C GLU A 182 -16.68 21.21 -6.40
N ILE A 183 -17.30 22.19 -7.08
CA ILE A 183 -17.34 22.22 -8.55
C ILE A 183 -15.92 22.35 -9.11
N GLU A 184 -15.11 23.27 -8.58
CA GLU A 184 -13.70 23.42 -8.97
C GLU A 184 -12.93 22.13 -8.73
N LEU A 185 -13.13 21.49 -7.55
CA LEU A 185 -12.49 20.23 -7.19
C LEU A 185 -12.76 19.15 -8.23
N ARG A 186 -14.03 18.92 -8.55
CA ARG A 186 -14.46 17.93 -9.57
C ARG A 186 -13.88 18.24 -10.95
N ASN A 187 -13.90 19.51 -11.35
CA ASN A 187 -13.35 19.95 -12.65
C ASN A 187 -11.84 19.69 -12.74
N GLN A 188 -11.08 19.98 -11.68
CA GLN A 188 -9.64 19.71 -11.67
C GLN A 188 -9.34 18.21 -11.73
N ILE A 189 -10.10 17.38 -11.04
CA ILE A 189 -9.97 15.91 -11.12
C ILE A 189 -10.27 15.44 -12.54
N ASN A 190 -11.37 15.90 -13.14
CA ASN A 190 -11.72 15.55 -14.51
C ASN A 190 -10.62 15.96 -15.51
N ASN A 191 -10.04 17.14 -15.35
CA ASN A 191 -8.94 17.59 -16.21
C ASN A 191 -7.72 16.67 -16.13
N LEU A 192 -7.34 16.22 -14.93
CA LEU A 192 -6.27 15.25 -14.75
C LEU A 192 -6.63 13.89 -15.37
N TRP A 193 -7.85 13.41 -15.12
CA TRP A 193 -8.34 12.12 -15.60
C TRP A 193 -8.40 12.06 -17.14
N HIS A 194 -8.90 13.11 -17.79
CA HIS A 194 -9.01 13.17 -19.24
C HIS A 194 -7.64 13.29 -19.96
N ARG A 195 -6.61 13.85 -19.32
CA ARG A 195 -5.29 13.97 -19.95
C ARG A 195 -4.39 12.73 -19.77
N ALA A 196 -4.75 11.83 -18.86
CA ALA A 196 -3.99 10.59 -18.61
C ALA A 196 -4.09 9.64 -19.81
N ASN A 197 -3.00 9.48 -20.53
CA ASN A 197 -2.95 8.64 -21.74
C ASN A 197 -2.53 7.21 -21.41
N TRP A 198 -3.47 6.41 -20.97
CA TRP A 198 -3.28 4.99 -20.65
C TRP A 198 -2.80 4.19 -21.86
N ASN A 199 -3.35 4.49 -23.04
CA ASN A 199 -3.00 3.80 -24.27
C ASN A 199 -1.54 4.04 -24.69
N TRP A 200 -0.91 5.14 -24.27
CA TRP A 200 0.52 5.39 -24.51
C TRP A 200 1.38 4.24 -23.94
N HIS A 201 1.01 3.71 -22.78
CA HIS A 201 1.74 2.63 -22.12
C HIS A 201 1.60 1.26 -22.79
N THR A 202 0.90 1.15 -23.91
CA THR A 202 0.92 -0.03 -24.76
C THR A 202 2.15 -0.05 -25.68
N ASN A 203 2.87 1.06 -25.80
CA ASN A 203 3.97 1.25 -26.75
C ASN A 203 3.58 0.89 -28.19
N GLY A 204 2.31 1.12 -28.56
CA GLY A 204 1.75 0.79 -29.86
C GLY A 204 1.51 -0.72 -30.10
N THR A 205 1.69 -1.57 -29.09
CA THR A 205 1.39 -3.02 -29.20
C THR A 205 -0.05 -3.32 -28.76
N LYS A 206 -0.54 -4.54 -29.06
CA LYS A 206 -1.86 -5.02 -28.62
C LYS A 206 -1.77 -6.16 -27.62
N ASP A 207 -0.59 -6.43 -27.08
CA ASP A 207 -0.30 -7.57 -26.23
C ASP A 207 0.48 -7.21 -24.97
N SER A 208 0.79 -5.92 -24.77
CA SER A 208 1.54 -5.47 -23.59
C SER A 208 1.05 -4.11 -23.10
N LEU A 209 0.91 -4.00 -21.79
CA LEU A 209 0.73 -2.73 -21.04
C LEU A 209 1.94 -2.59 -20.12
N TYR A 210 2.75 -1.56 -20.35
CA TYR A 210 4.03 -1.38 -19.66
C TYR A 210 3.86 -0.54 -18.41
N TRP A 211 4.62 -0.87 -17.36
CA TRP A 211 4.61 -0.19 -16.07
C TRP A 211 5.29 1.17 -16.15
N HIS A 212 6.52 1.20 -16.70
CA HIS A 212 7.40 2.37 -16.65
C HIS A 212 7.77 2.88 -18.04
N TRP A 213 7.88 4.19 -18.15
CA TRP A 213 8.49 4.87 -19.28
C TRP A 213 9.46 5.95 -18.79
N SER A 214 10.67 5.99 -19.34
CA SER A 214 11.73 6.93 -18.99
C SER A 214 11.90 7.99 -20.08
N PRO A 215 11.98 9.30 -19.74
CA PRO A 215 12.27 10.35 -20.71
C PRO A 215 13.69 10.20 -21.33
N LYS A 216 14.62 9.54 -20.64
CA LYS A 216 15.99 9.32 -21.11
C LYS A 216 16.17 8.01 -21.86
N PHE A 217 15.45 6.97 -21.45
CA PHE A 217 15.69 5.60 -21.90
C PHE A 217 14.49 4.97 -22.60
N GLY A 218 13.37 5.70 -22.72
CA GLY A 218 12.13 5.19 -23.32
C GLY A 218 11.62 3.95 -22.59
N TRP A 219 11.32 2.90 -23.31
CA TRP A 219 10.78 1.64 -22.80
C TRP A 219 11.87 0.63 -22.37
N LYS A 220 13.10 1.07 -22.08
CA LYS A 220 14.25 0.19 -21.80
C LYS A 220 14.05 -0.74 -20.60
N MET A 221 13.26 -0.36 -19.59
CA MET A 221 12.93 -1.26 -18.49
C MET A 221 12.15 -2.49 -18.97
N ASN A 222 11.37 -2.36 -20.03
CA ASN A 222 10.62 -3.43 -20.69
C ASN A 222 9.88 -4.33 -19.69
N PHE A 223 9.08 -3.72 -18.81
CA PHE A 223 8.38 -4.40 -17.74
C PHE A 223 6.86 -4.40 -17.97
N PRO A 224 6.32 -5.40 -18.70
CA PRO A 224 4.89 -5.53 -18.92
C PRO A 224 4.18 -5.90 -17.62
N ILE A 225 3.01 -5.27 -17.36
CA ILE A 225 2.13 -5.57 -16.24
C ILE A 225 1.36 -6.83 -16.53
N LYS A 226 1.77 -7.97 -15.97
CA LYS A 226 1.14 -9.28 -16.22
C LYS A 226 1.24 -10.22 -15.02
N GLY A 227 0.32 -11.17 -14.96
CA GLY A 227 0.16 -12.06 -13.82
C GLY A 227 -0.65 -11.40 -12.71
N TYR A 228 -1.26 -12.21 -11.83
CA TYR A 228 -2.06 -11.68 -10.73
C TYR A 228 -1.15 -11.09 -9.64
N ASN A 229 -1.32 -9.79 -9.43
CA ASN A 229 -0.64 -8.99 -8.42
C ASN A 229 -1.51 -7.75 -8.07
N GLU A 230 -0.93 -6.70 -7.51
CA GLU A 230 -1.58 -5.45 -7.12
C GLU A 230 -2.16 -4.61 -8.27
N CYS A 231 -1.82 -4.91 -9.51
CA CYS A 231 -2.08 -4.04 -10.67
C CYS A 231 -3.43 -4.26 -11.35
N LEU A 232 -4.37 -5.03 -10.79
CA LEU A 232 -5.71 -5.20 -11.39
C LEU A 232 -6.40 -3.86 -11.63
N ILE A 233 -6.28 -2.94 -10.67
CA ILE A 233 -6.87 -1.60 -10.78
C ILE A 233 -6.34 -0.81 -11.98
N THR A 234 -5.09 -1.04 -12.38
CA THR A 234 -4.48 -0.38 -13.54
C THR A 234 -5.22 -0.74 -14.82
N TYR A 235 -5.53 -2.01 -15.03
CA TYR A 235 -6.30 -2.45 -16.19
C TYR A 235 -7.73 -1.93 -16.19
N ILE A 236 -8.37 -1.90 -15.01
CA ILE A 236 -9.73 -1.38 -14.86
C ILE A 236 -9.76 0.12 -15.21
N LEU A 237 -8.85 0.93 -14.63
CA LEU A 237 -8.76 2.35 -14.91
C LEU A 237 -8.39 2.63 -16.37
N ALA A 238 -7.44 1.87 -16.91
CA ALA A 238 -7.04 2.01 -18.30
C ALA A 238 -8.19 1.72 -19.29
N ALA A 239 -9.01 0.70 -19.00
CA ALA A 239 -10.22 0.42 -19.80
C ALA A 239 -11.36 1.42 -19.55
N SER A 240 -11.35 2.10 -18.40
CA SER A 240 -12.35 3.10 -18.01
C SER A 240 -12.04 4.51 -18.50
N SER A 241 -10.85 4.74 -19.07
CA SER A 241 -10.42 6.08 -19.47
C SER A 241 -11.36 6.69 -20.50
N PRO A 242 -11.85 7.92 -20.28
CA PRO A 242 -12.77 8.57 -21.21
C PRO A 242 -12.11 9.06 -22.50
N SER A 243 -10.79 9.31 -22.47
CA SER A 243 -10.06 9.92 -23.59
C SER A 243 -9.10 8.96 -24.28
N PHE A 244 -8.44 8.11 -23.51
CA PHE A 244 -7.37 7.24 -24.01
C PHE A 244 -7.49 5.81 -23.45
N PRO A 245 -8.65 5.13 -23.66
CA PRO A 245 -8.82 3.77 -23.17
C PRO A 245 -7.90 2.79 -23.90
N ILE A 246 -7.51 1.74 -23.20
CA ILE A 246 -6.81 0.61 -23.83
C ILE A 246 -7.79 -0.31 -24.56
N ASP A 247 -7.26 -1.07 -25.50
CA ASP A 247 -8.02 -2.18 -26.10
C ASP A 247 -8.33 -3.24 -25.03
N PRO A 248 -9.60 -3.64 -24.82
CA PRO A 248 -9.95 -4.62 -23.80
C PRO A 248 -9.27 -5.99 -23.95
N SER A 249 -8.82 -6.33 -25.16
CA SER A 249 -8.07 -7.56 -25.39
C SER A 249 -6.76 -7.63 -24.62
N LEU A 250 -6.16 -6.50 -24.27
CA LEU A 250 -4.93 -6.43 -23.46
C LEU A 250 -5.11 -7.07 -22.07
N TYR A 251 -6.32 -6.98 -21.50
CA TYR A 251 -6.62 -7.68 -20.25
C TYR A 251 -6.40 -9.19 -20.38
N HIS A 252 -6.78 -9.76 -21.52
CA HIS A 252 -6.66 -11.19 -21.77
C HIS A 252 -5.28 -11.57 -22.34
N ASN A 253 -4.70 -10.73 -23.19
CA ASN A 253 -3.48 -11.04 -23.92
C ASN A 253 -2.20 -10.72 -23.13
N CYS A 254 -2.28 -9.77 -22.16
CA CYS A 254 -1.17 -9.39 -21.31
C CYS A 254 -1.38 -9.82 -19.84
N TRP A 255 -2.35 -9.22 -19.17
CA TRP A 255 -2.59 -9.44 -17.73
C TRP A 255 -2.77 -10.91 -17.38
N THR A 256 -3.71 -11.58 -18.03
CA THR A 256 -4.03 -12.97 -17.72
C THR A 256 -3.12 -13.98 -18.43
N ASN A 257 -2.33 -13.53 -19.40
CA ASN A 257 -1.42 -14.39 -20.18
C ASN A 257 -0.05 -14.52 -19.51
N SER A 258 -0.03 -15.14 -18.34
CA SER A 258 1.18 -15.38 -17.57
C SER A 258 1.11 -16.73 -16.86
N SER A 259 2.26 -17.41 -16.74
CA SER A 259 2.37 -18.68 -16.01
C SER A 259 2.06 -18.56 -14.51
N PHE A 260 2.06 -17.35 -13.97
CA PHE A 260 1.73 -17.04 -12.57
C PHE A 260 0.44 -16.25 -12.41
N PHE A 261 -0.45 -16.29 -13.41
CA PHE A 261 -1.78 -15.71 -13.27
C PHE A 261 -2.75 -16.66 -12.57
N LYS A 262 -2.89 -17.90 -13.09
CA LYS A 262 -3.73 -18.93 -12.47
C LYS A 262 -2.92 -19.76 -11.48
N ASN A 263 -3.52 -20.07 -10.33
CA ASN A 263 -2.92 -20.97 -9.34
C ASN A 263 -3.73 -22.27 -9.21
N GLY A 264 -4.89 -22.24 -8.58
CA GLY A 264 -5.79 -23.39 -8.39
C GLY A 264 -5.35 -24.40 -7.34
N LYS A 265 -4.20 -24.19 -6.67
CA LYS A 265 -3.69 -25.08 -5.62
C LYS A 265 -4.38 -24.80 -4.28
N SER A 266 -4.37 -25.80 -3.40
CA SER A 266 -4.83 -25.67 -2.02
C SER A 266 -3.67 -25.47 -1.06
N PHE A 267 -3.79 -24.48 -0.16
CA PHE A 267 -2.86 -24.18 0.92
C PHE A 267 -3.68 -24.11 2.22
N TYR A 268 -3.34 -24.89 3.22
CA TYR A 268 -4.07 -24.95 4.50
C TYR A 268 -5.59 -25.15 4.33
N ASN A 269 -6.00 -25.97 3.36
CA ASN A 269 -7.39 -26.25 2.96
C ASN A 269 -8.12 -25.07 2.27
N TYR A 270 -7.44 -24.00 1.92
CA TYR A 270 -8.00 -22.90 1.10
C TYR A 270 -7.49 -23.02 -0.34
N ILE A 271 -8.41 -23.06 -1.30
CA ILE A 271 -8.05 -23.04 -2.73
C ILE A 271 -7.72 -21.61 -3.11
N LEU A 272 -6.53 -21.37 -3.67
CA LEU A 272 -6.10 -20.07 -4.17
C LEU A 272 -6.33 -20.02 -5.69
N PRO A 273 -7.31 -19.26 -6.19
CA PRO A 273 -7.61 -19.24 -7.63
C PRO A 273 -6.48 -18.67 -8.49
N LEU A 274 -5.87 -17.56 -8.05
CA LEU A 274 -4.94 -16.75 -8.83
C LEU A 274 -3.62 -16.51 -8.08
N GLY A 275 -2.58 -16.16 -8.84
CA GLY A 275 -1.32 -15.64 -8.30
C GLY A 275 -0.29 -16.68 -7.95
N PHE A 276 0.71 -16.24 -7.20
CA PHE A 276 1.83 -17.08 -6.75
C PHE A 276 1.38 -18.11 -5.71
N ASP A 277 2.22 -19.11 -5.48
CA ASP A 277 2.01 -20.06 -4.38
C ASP A 277 1.91 -19.30 -3.05
N PHE A 278 0.94 -19.67 -2.23
CA PHE A 278 0.52 -18.99 -1.01
C PHE A 278 0.00 -17.54 -1.20
N GLY A 279 -0.14 -17.04 -2.43
CA GLY A 279 -0.66 -15.71 -2.74
C GLY A 279 0.38 -14.62 -2.96
N GLY A 280 1.62 -14.81 -2.51
CA GLY A 280 2.63 -13.75 -2.47
C GLY A 280 2.43 -12.79 -1.29
N PRO A 281 2.98 -11.57 -1.34
CA PRO A 281 2.80 -10.55 -0.31
C PRO A 281 1.34 -10.07 -0.27
N LEU A 282 0.85 -9.79 0.94
CA LEU A 282 -0.59 -9.62 1.17
C LEU A 282 -1.17 -8.32 0.59
N PHE A 283 -0.34 -7.32 0.27
CA PHE A 283 -0.79 -6.11 -0.39
C PHE A 283 -1.43 -6.37 -1.77
N PHE A 284 -1.17 -7.52 -2.39
CA PHE A 284 -1.87 -7.96 -3.61
C PHE A 284 -3.39 -8.11 -3.42
N ALA A 285 -3.83 -8.41 -2.21
CA ALA A 285 -5.24 -8.48 -1.85
C ALA A 285 -5.82 -7.11 -1.43
N HIS A 286 -4.99 -6.08 -1.29
CA HIS A 286 -5.40 -4.79 -0.74
C HIS A 286 -5.42 -3.65 -1.76
N TYR A 287 -4.31 -3.34 -2.44
CA TYR A 287 -4.14 -2.08 -3.15
C TYR A 287 -5.15 -1.85 -4.28
N SER A 288 -5.39 -2.84 -5.12
CA SER A 288 -6.45 -2.73 -6.14
C SER A 288 -7.85 -2.60 -5.51
N PHE A 289 -8.05 -3.15 -4.32
CA PHE A 289 -9.36 -3.26 -3.67
C PHE A 289 -9.59 -2.20 -2.58
N LEU A 290 -8.81 -1.14 -2.57
CA LEU A 290 -9.09 0.00 -1.70
C LEU A 290 -10.36 0.75 -2.14
N GLY A 291 -10.55 0.89 -3.46
CA GLY A 291 -11.77 1.45 -4.06
C GLY A 291 -12.60 0.42 -4.82
N LEU A 292 -11.97 -0.56 -5.49
CA LEU A 292 -12.66 -1.62 -6.21
C LEU A 292 -13.30 -2.61 -5.22
N ASP A 293 -14.63 -2.67 -5.18
CA ASP A 293 -15.36 -3.59 -4.30
C ASP A 293 -15.26 -5.03 -4.82
N PRO A 294 -14.61 -5.95 -4.09
CA PRO A 294 -14.50 -7.34 -4.51
C PRO A 294 -15.77 -8.16 -4.24
N ARG A 295 -16.75 -7.64 -3.45
CA ARG A 295 -17.96 -8.35 -3.09
C ARG A 295 -18.82 -8.60 -4.34
N GLY A 296 -19.09 -9.86 -4.61
CA GLY A 296 -19.81 -10.28 -5.81
C GLY A 296 -19.08 -10.04 -7.14
N LEU A 297 -17.87 -9.43 -7.13
CA LEU A 297 -17.11 -9.12 -8.34
C LEU A 297 -16.47 -10.39 -8.91
N LYS A 298 -16.74 -10.65 -10.19
CA LYS A 298 -16.27 -11.83 -10.92
C LYS A 298 -15.89 -11.46 -12.34
N ASP A 299 -14.99 -12.23 -12.88
CA ASP A 299 -14.78 -12.35 -14.31
C ASP A 299 -14.72 -13.85 -14.70
N ARG A 300 -14.36 -14.17 -15.93
CA ARG A 300 -14.22 -15.57 -16.36
C ARG A 300 -13.10 -16.35 -15.67
N TYR A 301 -12.26 -15.69 -14.87
CA TYR A 301 -11.08 -16.29 -14.27
C TYR A 301 -11.23 -16.52 -12.77
N SER A 302 -11.92 -15.63 -12.06
CA SER A 302 -12.03 -15.71 -10.60
C SER A 302 -13.25 -14.98 -10.04
N ASN A 303 -13.60 -15.35 -8.82
CA ASN A 303 -14.35 -14.54 -7.87
C ASN A 303 -13.34 -13.81 -6.97
N TYR A 304 -13.32 -12.47 -7.03
CA TYR A 304 -12.30 -11.66 -6.38
C TYR A 304 -12.48 -11.56 -4.86
N TRP A 305 -13.71 -11.70 -4.36
CA TRP A 305 -13.91 -11.84 -2.92
C TRP A 305 -13.27 -13.12 -2.39
N LEU A 306 -13.55 -14.24 -3.02
CA LEU A 306 -12.98 -15.53 -2.63
C LEU A 306 -11.44 -15.54 -2.76
N GLN A 307 -10.90 -14.93 -3.82
CA GLN A 307 -9.47 -14.80 -4.02
C GLN A 307 -8.80 -14.07 -2.85
N ASN A 308 -9.32 -12.89 -2.47
CA ASN A 308 -8.70 -12.06 -1.43
C ASN A 308 -8.89 -12.64 -0.04
N GLN A 309 -10.07 -13.21 0.24
CA GLN A 309 -10.34 -13.90 1.50
C GLN A 309 -9.42 -15.09 1.69
N ASN A 310 -9.31 -15.96 0.68
CA ASN A 310 -8.44 -17.14 0.77
C ASN A 310 -6.95 -16.74 0.86
N HIS A 311 -6.50 -15.72 0.13
CA HIS A 311 -5.14 -15.20 0.25
C HIS A 311 -4.86 -14.71 1.69
N SER A 312 -5.77 -13.95 2.29
CA SER A 312 -5.64 -13.46 3.67
C SER A 312 -5.62 -14.61 4.68
N LEU A 313 -6.52 -15.59 4.51
CA LEU A 313 -6.56 -16.78 5.39
C LEU A 313 -5.33 -17.67 5.23
N ILE A 314 -4.78 -17.82 4.02
CA ILE A 314 -3.54 -18.57 3.78
C ILE A 314 -2.36 -17.90 4.48
N ASN A 315 -2.25 -16.56 4.41
CA ASN A 315 -1.21 -15.78 5.10
C ASN A 315 -1.31 -15.95 6.63
N PHE A 316 -2.52 -15.82 7.17
CA PHE A 316 -2.82 -16.07 8.57
C PHE A 316 -2.44 -17.50 8.99
N GLN A 317 -2.89 -18.53 8.27
CA GLN A 317 -2.62 -19.93 8.58
C GLN A 317 -1.14 -20.27 8.48
N TYR A 318 -0.41 -19.66 7.56
CA TYR A 318 1.04 -19.82 7.49
C TYR A 318 1.73 -19.34 8.77
N CYS A 319 1.39 -18.15 9.25
CA CYS A 319 1.92 -17.62 10.50
C CYS A 319 1.48 -18.46 11.71
N GLN A 320 0.24 -18.95 11.71
CA GLN A 320 -0.24 -19.83 12.77
C GLN A 320 0.49 -21.19 12.79
N ALA A 321 0.72 -21.79 11.62
CA ALA A 321 1.47 -23.03 11.49
C ALA A 321 2.97 -22.85 11.80
N ASN A 322 3.49 -21.66 11.56
CA ASN A 322 4.86 -21.24 11.87
C ASN A 322 5.94 -22.25 11.45
N PRO A 323 6.03 -22.63 10.17
CA PRO A 323 6.91 -23.71 9.73
C PRO A 323 8.39 -23.41 9.92
N LYS A 324 8.77 -22.16 10.14
CA LYS A 324 10.16 -21.72 10.39
C LYS A 324 10.47 -21.49 11.88
N ALA A 325 9.51 -21.74 12.76
CA ALA A 325 9.63 -21.57 14.21
C ALA A 325 10.06 -20.15 14.65
N PHE A 326 9.57 -19.11 13.97
CA PHE A 326 9.83 -17.74 14.37
C PHE A 326 9.10 -17.40 15.68
N PRO A 327 9.72 -16.67 16.61
CA PRO A 327 9.05 -16.20 17.82
C PRO A 327 7.80 -15.38 17.48
N LEU A 328 6.82 -15.38 18.37
CA LEU A 328 5.56 -14.64 18.28
C LEU A 328 4.62 -15.01 17.12
N TYR A 329 5.08 -15.68 16.05
CA TYR A 329 4.16 -16.12 15.00
C TYR A 329 3.03 -16.98 15.61
N GLY A 330 1.80 -16.70 15.23
CA GLY A 330 0.63 -17.39 15.73
C GLY A 330 -0.68 -16.71 15.37
N SER A 331 -1.76 -17.15 16.01
CA SER A 331 -3.12 -16.66 15.74
C SER A 331 -3.34 -15.16 16.04
N THR A 332 -2.47 -14.53 16.82
CA THR A 332 -2.56 -13.11 17.16
C THR A 332 -1.43 -12.25 16.60
N CYS A 333 -0.40 -12.90 16.02
CA CYS A 333 0.75 -12.20 15.44
C CYS A 333 1.04 -12.76 14.05
N TRP A 334 0.49 -12.11 13.04
CA TRP A 334 0.55 -12.49 11.65
C TRP A 334 0.52 -11.29 10.72
N GLY A 335 0.89 -11.50 9.47
CA GLY A 335 0.81 -10.50 8.43
C GLY A 335 2.13 -10.31 7.68
N LEU A 336 2.27 -11.02 6.53
CA LEU A 336 3.42 -10.93 5.64
C LEU A 336 3.05 -10.10 4.42
N THR A 337 3.72 -8.96 4.25
CA THR A 337 3.56 -8.08 3.09
C THR A 337 4.88 -7.36 2.82
N ALA A 338 4.92 -6.52 1.78
CA ALA A 338 6.07 -5.66 1.56
C ALA A 338 6.18 -4.63 2.70
N SER A 339 7.38 -4.44 3.22
CA SER A 339 7.67 -3.52 4.31
C SER A 339 9.18 -3.33 4.51
N ASP A 340 9.55 -2.45 5.42
CA ASP A 340 10.93 -2.33 5.85
C ASP A 340 11.41 -3.59 6.58
N THR A 341 12.69 -3.85 6.49
CA THR A 341 13.43 -4.87 7.24
C THR A 341 14.69 -4.26 7.83
N ARG A 342 15.39 -5.03 8.66
CA ARG A 342 16.73 -4.63 9.15
C ARG A 342 17.72 -4.31 8.01
N ASN A 343 17.52 -4.87 6.83
CA ASN A 343 18.42 -4.77 5.68
C ASN A 343 17.84 -3.97 4.50
N GLY A 344 16.80 -3.20 4.74
CA GLY A 344 16.08 -2.42 3.73
C GLY A 344 14.69 -2.98 3.43
N TYR A 345 14.01 -2.40 2.45
CA TYR A 345 12.65 -2.79 2.06
C TYR A 345 12.63 -4.15 1.35
N SER A 346 11.64 -5.00 1.68
CA SER A 346 11.46 -6.33 1.08
C SER A 346 10.00 -6.75 1.01
N ALA A 347 9.63 -7.44 -0.07
CA ALA A 347 8.30 -8.01 -0.22
C ALA A 347 8.24 -9.37 0.49
N HIS A 348 7.75 -9.37 1.75
CA HIS A 348 7.58 -10.59 2.54
C HIS A 348 6.36 -11.38 2.07
N SER A 349 6.49 -12.71 2.11
CA SER A 349 5.40 -13.65 1.84
C SER A 349 5.78 -15.00 2.44
N PRO A 350 4.89 -16.00 2.47
CA PRO A 350 5.26 -17.35 2.89
C PRO A 350 6.44 -17.96 2.14
N THR A 351 6.65 -17.56 0.87
CA THR A 351 7.80 -17.99 0.05
C THR A 351 9.05 -17.13 0.22
N ASN A 352 8.92 -15.96 0.86
CA ASN A 352 10.02 -15.03 1.18
C ASN A 352 9.88 -14.53 2.62
N ASP A 353 9.86 -15.43 3.57
CA ASP A 353 9.63 -15.14 4.98
C ASP A 353 10.95 -14.90 5.71
N LEU A 354 11.10 -13.71 6.27
CA LEU A 354 12.27 -13.22 7.00
C LEU A 354 12.03 -13.10 8.52
N GLY A 355 10.91 -13.59 9.04
CA GLY A 355 10.54 -13.45 10.47
C GLY A 355 10.14 -12.00 10.82
N VAL A 356 9.61 -11.26 9.85
CA VAL A 356 9.17 -9.87 9.99
C VAL A 356 7.66 -9.82 9.80
N ILE A 357 6.96 -9.16 10.72
CA ILE A 357 5.52 -8.89 10.66
C ILE A 357 5.30 -7.41 10.39
N SER A 358 4.37 -7.13 9.48
CA SER A 358 3.89 -5.78 9.20
C SER A 358 2.45 -5.63 9.66
N PRO A 359 2.15 -4.71 10.59
CA PRO A 359 0.79 -4.50 11.08
C PRO A 359 -0.23 -4.24 9.96
N THR A 360 0.17 -3.51 8.92
CA THR A 360 -0.70 -3.22 7.76
C THR A 360 -1.28 -4.48 7.12
N ALA A 361 -0.52 -5.57 7.03
CA ALA A 361 -0.97 -6.81 6.40
C ALA A 361 -2.22 -7.40 7.09
N ALA A 362 -2.18 -7.52 8.42
CA ALA A 362 -3.33 -8.01 9.19
C ALA A 362 -4.47 -6.98 9.24
N LEU A 363 -4.14 -5.68 9.43
CA LEU A 363 -5.16 -4.64 9.62
C LEU A 363 -5.87 -4.25 8.32
N SER A 364 -5.19 -4.33 7.18
CA SER A 364 -5.84 -4.11 5.87
C SER A 364 -6.65 -5.31 5.41
N SER A 365 -6.56 -6.44 6.11
CA SER A 365 -7.37 -7.64 5.84
C SER A 365 -8.71 -7.67 6.58
N PHE A 366 -9.08 -6.64 7.34
CA PHE A 366 -10.32 -6.60 8.12
C PHE A 366 -11.57 -7.03 7.34
N PRO A 367 -11.81 -6.62 6.08
CA PRO A 367 -12.98 -7.07 5.35
C PRO A 367 -13.01 -8.58 5.11
N TYR A 368 -11.84 -9.21 4.98
CA TYR A 368 -11.69 -10.62 4.61
C TYR A 368 -11.58 -11.55 5.80
N THR A 369 -10.96 -11.08 6.89
CA THR A 369 -10.62 -11.86 8.10
C THR A 369 -10.91 -11.06 9.37
N PRO A 370 -12.17 -10.62 9.61
CA PRO A 370 -12.46 -9.64 10.68
C PRO A 370 -12.07 -10.13 12.06
N LYS A 371 -12.26 -11.42 12.36
CA LYS A 371 -11.90 -11.99 13.67
C LYS A 371 -10.39 -12.04 13.86
N GLU A 372 -9.67 -12.59 12.89
CA GLU A 372 -8.21 -12.76 12.90
C GLU A 372 -7.50 -11.41 12.92
N SER A 373 -8.02 -10.45 12.15
CA SER A 373 -7.51 -9.06 12.10
C SER A 373 -7.74 -8.34 13.43
N MET A 374 -8.90 -8.52 14.08
CA MET A 374 -9.17 -7.93 15.39
C MET A 374 -8.29 -8.53 16.49
N ASP A 375 -8.06 -9.85 16.47
CA ASP A 375 -7.18 -10.51 17.41
C ASP A 375 -5.71 -10.03 17.25
N ALA A 376 -5.26 -9.80 16.01
CA ALA A 376 -3.97 -9.19 15.72
C ALA A 376 -3.89 -7.73 16.18
N LEU A 377 -4.92 -6.93 15.89
CA LEU A 377 -5.00 -5.54 16.34
C LEU A 377 -4.87 -5.42 17.86
N ARG A 378 -5.62 -6.23 18.60
CA ARG A 378 -5.54 -6.25 20.06
C ARG A 378 -4.15 -6.64 20.57
N PHE A 379 -3.51 -7.61 19.92
CA PHE A 379 -2.15 -8.01 20.25
C PHE A 379 -1.14 -6.89 19.99
N PHE A 380 -1.17 -6.28 18.81
CA PHE A 380 -0.27 -5.18 18.45
C PHE A 380 -0.47 -3.97 19.39
N TYR A 381 -1.70 -3.62 19.71
CA TYR A 381 -1.98 -2.47 20.54
C TYR A 381 -1.73 -2.73 22.03
N TYR A 382 -2.29 -3.82 22.60
CA TYR A 382 -2.22 -4.06 24.04
C TYR A 382 -0.92 -4.74 24.51
N LYS A 383 -0.28 -5.53 23.66
CA LYS A 383 0.94 -6.27 24.03
C LYS A 383 2.21 -5.61 23.51
N LEU A 384 2.20 -5.10 22.29
CA LEU A 384 3.36 -4.51 21.64
C LEU A 384 3.27 -2.97 21.49
N GLY A 385 2.21 -2.35 21.96
CA GLY A 385 1.98 -0.91 21.76
C GLY A 385 3.11 -0.02 22.28
N ASN A 386 3.75 -0.37 23.39
CA ASN A 386 4.93 0.36 23.89
C ASN A 386 6.08 0.46 22.87
N GLN A 387 6.12 -0.43 21.88
CA GLN A 387 7.18 -0.52 20.89
C GLN A 387 6.70 -0.09 19.51
N LEU A 388 5.45 -0.45 19.15
CA LEU A 388 4.90 -0.26 17.81
C LEU A 388 4.06 1.01 17.66
N TRP A 389 3.39 1.46 18.75
CA TRP A 389 2.47 2.61 18.66
C TRP A 389 3.21 3.93 18.67
N SER A 390 2.83 4.84 17.80
CA SER A 390 3.50 6.11 17.53
C SER A 390 2.49 7.24 17.27
N PRO A 391 2.93 8.48 17.07
CA PRO A 391 2.09 9.58 16.60
C PRO A 391 1.36 9.32 15.28
N PHE A 392 1.84 8.37 14.45
CA PHE A 392 1.26 8.01 13.15
C PHE A 392 0.62 6.62 13.15
N GLY A 393 0.20 6.11 14.30
CA GLY A 393 -0.32 4.76 14.44
C GLY A 393 0.79 3.71 14.59
N PHE A 394 0.60 2.54 14.02
CA PHE A 394 1.61 1.49 14.09
C PHE A 394 2.79 1.79 13.17
N LYS A 395 4.00 1.52 13.67
CA LYS A 395 5.22 1.49 12.88
C LYS A 395 5.12 0.42 11.79
N ASP A 396 5.92 0.58 10.75
CA ASP A 396 5.83 -0.19 9.50
C ASP A 396 5.98 -1.70 9.71
N ALA A 397 7.01 -2.13 10.43
CA ALA A 397 7.29 -3.55 10.63
C ALA A 397 8.13 -3.82 11.88
N PHE A 398 8.19 -5.09 12.29
CA PHE A 398 9.06 -5.54 13.38
C PHE A 398 9.51 -7.00 13.16
N SER A 399 10.74 -7.31 13.59
CA SER A 399 11.19 -8.70 13.70
C SER A 399 10.53 -9.36 14.90
N THR A 400 10.11 -10.62 14.75
CA THR A 400 9.31 -11.29 15.79
C THR A 400 10.10 -11.71 17.03
N ASP A 401 11.42 -11.62 16.98
CA ASP A 401 12.30 -11.70 18.16
C ASP A 401 12.40 -10.37 18.92
N LEU A 402 11.73 -9.32 18.42
CA LEU A 402 11.71 -7.95 18.95
C LEU A 402 13.10 -7.30 19.06
N THR A 403 14.12 -7.83 18.37
CA THR A 403 15.46 -7.22 18.34
C THR A 403 15.57 -6.08 17.34
N TRP A 404 14.58 -5.93 16.46
CA TRP A 404 14.47 -4.85 15.50
C TRP A 404 13.00 -4.43 15.31
N ILE A 405 12.78 -3.13 15.27
CA ILE A 405 11.49 -2.51 14.98
C ILE A 405 11.76 -1.33 14.04
N ALA A 406 10.99 -1.21 12.97
CA ALA A 406 11.08 -0.08 12.06
C ALA A 406 10.84 1.24 12.81
N GLU A 407 11.66 2.25 12.53
CA GLU A 407 11.40 3.62 13.00
C GLU A 407 10.56 4.41 11.97
N SER A 408 10.21 3.77 10.87
CA SER A 408 9.48 4.34 9.75
C SER A 408 7.98 4.00 9.78
N HIS A 409 7.26 4.81 9.02
CA HIS A 409 5.90 4.57 8.51
C HIS A 409 5.96 4.89 7.02
N LEU A 410 5.35 4.08 6.18
CA LEU A 410 5.31 4.26 4.74
C LEU A 410 3.89 4.63 4.32
N ALA A 411 3.73 5.61 3.44
CA ALA A 411 2.42 6.04 2.96
C ALA A 411 1.63 4.87 2.35
N ILE A 412 2.34 4.02 1.60
CA ILE A 412 1.76 2.88 0.89
C ILE A 412 1.21 1.81 1.87
N ASP A 413 1.73 1.75 3.11
CA ASP A 413 1.30 0.81 4.15
C ASP A 413 0.31 1.41 5.13
N GLN A 414 0.40 2.72 5.41
CA GLN A 414 -0.51 3.39 6.34
C GLN A 414 -1.91 3.61 5.74
N GLY A 415 -1.98 3.93 4.45
CA GLY A 415 -3.26 4.17 3.77
C GLY A 415 -4.22 2.99 3.80
N PRO A 416 -3.79 1.78 3.44
CA PRO A 416 -4.63 0.59 3.48
C PRO A 416 -5.24 0.29 4.85
N ILE A 417 -4.55 0.59 5.96
CA ILE A 417 -5.10 0.44 7.32
C ILE A 417 -6.38 1.27 7.47
N ILE A 418 -6.33 2.56 7.12
CA ILE A 418 -7.47 3.47 7.28
C ILE A 418 -8.62 3.04 6.38
N ILE A 419 -8.30 2.78 5.09
CA ILE A 419 -9.27 2.56 4.03
C ILE A 419 -9.99 1.23 4.20
N MET A 420 -9.24 0.14 4.46
CA MET A 420 -9.83 -1.19 4.57
C MET A 420 -10.60 -1.38 5.87
N ILE A 421 -10.18 -0.76 6.99
CA ILE A 421 -11.01 -0.68 8.19
C ILE A 421 -12.32 0.07 7.89
N GLU A 422 -12.27 1.18 7.13
CA GLU A 422 -13.50 1.90 6.76
C GLU A 422 -14.40 1.05 5.85
N ASN A 423 -13.82 0.38 4.86
CA ASN A 423 -14.57 -0.52 3.99
C ASN A 423 -15.21 -1.68 4.77
N TYR A 424 -14.53 -2.23 5.77
CA TYR A 424 -15.10 -3.21 6.69
C TYR A 424 -16.29 -2.64 7.47
N ARG A 425 -16.17 -1.41 7.99
CA ARG A 425 -17.19 -0.78 8.83
C ARG A 425 -18.41 -0.30 8.05
N THR A 426 -18.22 0.26 6.85
CA THR A 426 -19.26 1.01 6.13
C THR A 426 -19.29 0.80 4.61
N ALA A 427 -18.27 0.18 4.02
CA ALA A 427 -18.08 0.07 2.57
C ALA A 427 -17.90 1.42 1.83
N LEU A 428 -17.62 2.52 2.54
CA LEU A 428 -17.65 3.88 1.99
C LEU A 428 -16.84 4.04 0.70
N LEU A 429 -15.57 3.62 0.70
CA LEU A 429 -14.68 3.85 -0.46
C LEU A 429 -15.07 2.93 -1.62
N TRP A 430 -15.53 1.72 -1.34
CA TRP A 430 -16.07 0.80 -2.32
C TRP A 430 -17.31 1.38 -3.02
N ASP A 431 -18.27 1.88 -2.26
CA ASP A 431 -19.50 2.46 -2.82
C ASP A 431 -19.19 3.69 -3.67
N LEU A 432 -18.27 4.55 -3.23
CA LEU A 432 -17.85 5.72 -3.98
C LEU A 432 -17.17 5.36 -5.29
N PHE A 433 -16.19 4.47 -5.28
CA PHE A 433 -15.46 4.10 -6.49
C PHE A 433 -16.37 3.37 -7.49
N MET A 434 -17.17 2.43 -7.00
CA MET A 434 -18.09 1.67 -7.84
C MET A 434 -19.26 2.50 -8.38
N SER A 435 -19.54 3.67 -7.81
CA SER A 435 -20.55 4.60 -8.34
C SER A 435 -20.07 5.42 -9.54
N CYS A 436 -18.76 5.40 -9.85
CA CYS A 436 -18.22 6.13 -11.01
C CYS A 436 -18.73 5.52 -12.32
N PRO A 437 -19.41 6.27 -13.19
CA PRO A 437 -19.95 5.73 -14.45
C PRO A 437 -18.87 5.14 -15.36
N GLU A 438 -17.70 5.77 -15.42
CA GLU A 438 -16.56 5.30 -16.23
C GLU A 438 -16.05 3.95 -15.73
N ILE A 439 -16.00 3.74 -14.41
CA ILE A 439 -15.57 2.48 -13.81
C ILE A 439 -16.58 1.37 -14.11
N GLN A 440 -17.89 1.66 -14.00
CA GLN A 440 -18.93 0.71 -14.37
C GLN A 440 -18.84 0.30 -15.84
N ASN A 441 -18.57 1.27 -16.73
CA ASN A 441 -18.36 1.00 -18.15
C ASN A 441 -17.08 0.19 -18.41
N GLY A 442 -15.96 0.53 -17.75
CA GLY A 442 -14.71 -0.19 -17.88
C GLY A 442 -14.82 -1.65 -17.42
N LEU A 443 -15.46 -1.88 -16.27
CA LEU A 443 -15.74 -3.24 -15.78
C LEU A 443 -16.57 -4.06 -16.79
N LYS A 444 -17.64 -3.45 -17.34
CA LYS A 444 -18.45 -4.09 -18.38
C LYS A 444 -17.62 -4.39 -19.63
N THR A 445 -16.78 -3.47 -20.07
CA THR A 445 -15.90 -3.60 -21.24
C THR A 445 -14.91 -4.76 -21.07
N LEU A 446 -14.40 -4.97 -19.84
CA LEU A 446 -13.52 -6.08 -19.49
C LEU A 446 -14.28 -7.38 -19.16
N ASN A 447 -15.61 -7.43 -19.35
CA ASN A 447 -16.49 -8.56 -19.06
C ASN A 447 -16.47 -8.98 -17.57
N PHE A 448 -16.33 -8.03 -16.66
CA PHE A 448 -16.64 -8.27 -15.26
C PHE A 448 -18.14 -8.31 -15.03
N THR A 449 -18.54 -9.14 -14.10
CA THR A 449 -19.92 -9.23 -13.59
C THR A 449 -19.93 -8.97 -12.09
N ARG A 450 -21.06 -8.52 -11.57
CA ARG A 450 -21.25 -8.31 -10.15
C ARG A 450 -22.59 -8.92 -9.72
N ASP A 451 -22.55 -9.84 -8.77
CA ASP A 451 -23.77 -10.35 -8.15
C ASP A 451 -24.42 -9.24 -7.31
N SER A 452 -25.73 -9.27 -7.14
CA SER A 452 -26.44 -8.43 -6.18
C SER A 452 -25.92 -8.74 -4.77
N ILE A 453 -25.51 -7.69 -4.04
CA ILE A 453 -25.03 -7.81 -2.66
C ILE A 453 -26.21 -7.74 -1.71
#